data_e77940c4aac9ea5b8142bd080ec556d5
#
_entry.id   e77940c4aac9ea5b8142bd080ec556d5
#
_cell.length_a   1.000
_cell.length_b   1.000
_cell.length_c   1.000
_cell.angle_alpha   90.00
_cell.angle_beta   90.00
_cell.angle_gamma   90.00
#
_symmetry.space_group_name_H-M   'P 1'
#
loop_
_entity.id
_entity.type
_entity.pdbx_description
1 polymer ?
#
loop_
_entity_poly.entity_id
_entity_poly.type
_entity_poly.pdbx_seq_one_letter_code
_entity_poly.pdbx_strand_id
1 'polypeptide(L)'
;NIASSRIDILEKDEIFVFGSNLEGKHLGGAAKAAHNKFGAQWGVGVGLTGQAYAIPTMQGGVETIKSYVDEFVEFAKEHQEKKFLVTLIGCGIAGFKDEEIAPLFKQAIAVCNIYLPKEFYDIIVAPYLEHCFYYGKNIPEDCGAHVGHQYEGYWVRFHFNNDDYLLNETLCYIREGLGDFCANDGVPISMKAILYNRFCHWGWCETPDTFRSWYEALDYTNVSRKSNEHQKNPVNEYCPMLMGTILGDIAGSIYEFDPHKSTDINIQDKRMDYTDDTIMTIAVADWILNDKRHTKKGLVERMQQWGRKYPNPLGAYGNMFSQWLRKDYPKPYNSWGNGSAMRVSAVGFAFDTLEETMKVAKKCAEVTHNHPEGIRGAQATAAAIFMARTGNSKEEIRRFITDTFGYNLNRSCDDIRPTYGFDGSCQGTVPESIIAFLESKDYEDALRLCISLGGDADTMGAITGAIAGAYYNKMPYALYNFGMEKLPKDIQNIVELFNSKHAHSVSCRWRNAEFDTEELIRKVKCGKIFI
;
A
#
# COMPACT_ATOMS: atom_id res chain seq x y z
N ASN A 1 20.43 -6.12 -5.49
CA ASN A 1 21.72 -6.09 -4.76
C ASN A 1 22.88 -5.91 -5.72
N ILE A 2 23.94 -5.23 -5.28
CA ILE A 2 25.14 -5.02 -6.07
C ILE A 2 26.30 -5.79 -5.45
N ALA A 3 26.97 -6.58 -6.26
CA ALA A 3 28.20 -7.26 -5.88
C ALA A 3 29.37 -6.27 -5.87
N SER A 4 30.33 -6.51 -5.00
CA SER A 4 31.61 -5.79 -5.03
C SER A 4 32.30 -5.99 -6.39
N SER A 5 32.88 -4.93 -6.94
CA SER A 5 33.66 -4.99 -8.20
C SER A 5 34.85 -5.95 -8.11
N ARG A 6 35.31 -6.26 -6.91
CA ARG A 6 36.39 -7.22 -6.65
C ARG A 6 36.02 -8.14 -5.48
N ILE A 7 35.95 -9.43 -5.77
CA ILE A 7 35.61 -10.49 -4.80
C ILE A 7 36.87 -11.35 -4.59
N ASP A 8 37.57 -11.11 -3.49
CA ASP A 8 38.79 -11.84 -3.15
C ASP A 8 38.58 -12.85 -2.02
N ILE A 9 37.58 -12.66 -1.16
CA ILE A 9 37.22 -13.47 -0.01
C ILE A 9 35.70 -13.61 0.01
N LEU A 10 35.19 -14.75 0.46
CA LEU A 10 33.76 -15.01 0.64
C LEU A 10 33.47 -15.32 2.11
N GLU A 11 32.32 -14.83 2.57
CA GLU A 11 31.73 -15.31 3.82
C GLU A 11 31.17 -16.73 3.65
N LYS A 12 30.81 -17.39 4.76
CA LYS A 12 30.40 -18.80 4.77
C LYS A 12 29.17 -19.09 3.92
N ASP A 13 28.24 -18.10 3.83
CA ASP A 13 26.99 -18.16 3.09
C ASP A 13 27.09 -17.56 1.68
N GLU A 14 28.23 -17.03 1.29
CA GLU A 14 28.42 -16.41 -0.02
C GLU A 14 28.89 -17.39 -1.09
N ILE A 15 28.34 -17.25 -2.28
CA ILE A 15 28.65 -18.06 -3.48
C ILE A 15 29.13 -17.15 -4.60
N PHE A 16 30.30 -17.44 -5.14
CA PHE A 16 30.90 -16.75 -6.26
C PHE A 16 30.31 -17.26 -7.59
N VAL A 17 29.55 -16.44 -8.31
CA VAL A 17 28.91 -16.82 -9.58
C VAL A 17 29.75 -16.32 -10.75
N PHE A 18 30.16 -17.24 -11.61
CA PHE A 18 31.13 -16.94 -12.65
C PHE A 18 30.81 -17.57 -14.02
N GLY A 19 31.31 -16.95 -15.08
CA GLY A 19 31.24 -17.49 -16.43
C GLY A 19 32.20 -18.65 -16.65
N SER A 20 31.68 -19.76 -17.18
CA SER A 20 32.45 -21.00 -17.44
C SER A 20 32.31 -21.46 -18.90
N ASN A 21 32.86 -22.63 -19.19
CA ASN A 21 32.56 -23.42 -20.36
C ASN A 21 32.00 -24.81 -19.96
N LEU A 22 31.26 -25.47 -20.83
CA LEU A 22 30.64 -26.77 -20.53
C LEU A 22 31.62 -27.86 -20.13
N GLU A 23 32.88 -27.79 -20.58
CA GLU A 23 33.92 -28.74 -20.24
C GLU A 23 34.51 -28.49 -18.83
N GLY A 24 34.11 -27.40 -18.15
CA GLY A 24 34.61 -27.05 -16.82
C GLY A 24 36.11 -26.77 -16.76
N LYS A 25 36.69 -26.27 -17.89
CA LYS A 25 38.11 -25.89 -17.93
C LYS A 25 38.30 -24.48 -17.40
N HIS A 26 38.67 -24.33 -16.16
CA HIS A 26 38.79 -23.06 -15.46
C HIS A 26 40.18 -22.40 -15.67
N LEU A 27 40.53 -22.08 -16.91
CA LEU A 27 41.88 -21.67 -17.28
C LEU A 27 42.18 -20.17 -17.06
N GLY A 28 41.16 -19.28 -17.04
CA GLY A 28 41.40 -17.85 -16.93
C GLY A 28 40.28 -17.05 -16.27
N GLY A 29 40.52 -15.77 -16.02
CA GLY A 29 39.55 -14.83 -15.50
C GLY A 29 38.88 -15.27 -14.20
N ALA A 30 37.57 -14.99 -14.11
CA ALA A 30 36.76 -15.36 -12.95
C ALA A 30 36.71 -16.88 -12.71
N ALA A 31 36.72 -17.70 -13.79
CA ALA A 31 36.74 -19.15 -13.67
C ALA A 31 38.02 -19.67 -12.97
N LYS A 32 39.18 -19.10 -13.26
CA LYS A 32 40.45 -19.45 -12.57
C LYS A 32 40.40 -19.02 -11.09
N ALA A 33 39.83 -17.86 -10.81
CA ALA A 33 39.65 -17.42 -9.41
C ALA A 33 38.71 -18.35 -8.65
N ALA A 34 37.58 -18.74 -9.26
CA ALA A 34 36.61 -19.68 -8.70
C ALA A 34 37.26 -21.03 -8.35
N HIS A 35 38.10 -21.58 -9.25
CA HIS A 35 38.80 -22.83 -9.01
C HIS A 35 39.85 -22.70 -7.90
N ASN A 36 40.68 -21.67 -7.95
CA ASN A 36 41.82 -21.53 -7.02
C ASN A 36 41.41 -21.10 -5.61
N LYS A 37 40.31 -20.33 -5.47
CA LYS A 37 39.95 -19.71 -4.18
C LYS A 37 38.65 -20.24 -3.59
N PHE A 38 37.66 -20.61 -4.44
CA PHE A 38 36.28 -20.82 -4.01
C PHE A 38 35.76 -22.23 -4.26
N GLY A 39 36.63 -23.15 -4.65
CA GLY A 39 36.32 -24.58 -4.71
C GLY A 39 35.55 -25.03 -5.95
N ALA A 40 35.56 -24.25 -7.04
CA ALA A 40 35.06 -24.73 -8.31
C ALA A 40 35.83 -25.93 -8.81
N GLN A 41 35.13 -27.03 -9.15
CA GLN A 41 35.76 -28.30 -9.54
C GLN A 41 36.09 -28.30 -11.02
N TRP A 42 37.29 -28.75 -11.35
CA TRP A 42 37.72 -28.98 -12.71
C TRP A 42 36.87 -30.06 -13.38
N GLY A 43 36.41 -29.80 -14.60
CA GLY A 43 35.52 -30.70 -15.35
C GLY A 43 34.03 -30.46 -15.07
N VAL A 44 33.65 -29.53 -14.16
CA VAL A 44 32.26 -29.16 -13.89
C VAL A 44 32.03 -27.75 -14.39
N GLY A 45 31.29 -27.63 -15.51
CA GLY A 45 31.03 -26.35 -16.19
C GLY A 45 29.70 -25.69 -15.86
N VAL A 46 28.82 -26.36 -15.10
CA VAL A 46 27.47 -25.89 -14.76
C VAL A 46 27.15 -26.15 -13.29
N GLY A 47 26.55 -25.19 -12.62
CA GLY A 47 25.99 -25.35 -11.28
C GLY A 47 26.97 -25.13 -10.15
N LEU A 48 26.54 -25.50 -8.93
CA LEU A 48 27.25 -25.23 -7.67
C LEU A 48 28.32 -26.29 -7.38
N THR A 49 29.55 -25.84 -7.13
CA THR A 49 30.65 -26.67 -6.59
C THR A 49 31.45 -25.84 -5.58
N GLY A 50 31.65 -26.37 -4.37
CA GLY A 50 32.24 -25.58 -3.28
C GLY A 50 31.42 -24.30 -2.98
N GLN A 51 32.09 -23.16 -2.96
CA GLN A 51 31.46 -21.84 -2.87
C GLN A 51 31.44 -21.13 -4.21
N ALA A 52 31.30 -21.86 -5.32
CA ALA A 52 31.29 -21.29 -6.66
C ALA A 52 30.16 -21.88 -7.52
N TYR A 53 29.43 -21.04 -8.25
CA TYR A 53 28.37 -21.43 -9.18
C TYR A 53 28.79 -21.08 -10.62
N ALA A 54 28.82 -22.08 -11.48
CA ALA A 54 29.30 -21.95 -12.85
C ALA A 54 28.13 -21.75 -13.82
N ILE A 55 28.20 -20.72 -14.68
CA ILE A 55 27.25 -20.46 -15.76
C ILE A 55 28.00 -20.53 -17.10
N PRO A 56 27.68 -21.47 -18.01
CA PRO A 56 28.35 -21.57 -19.32
C PRO A 56 28.12 -20.34 -20.19
N THR A 57 29.21 -19.75 -20.72
CA THR A 57 29.17 -18.56 -21.56
C THR A 57 29.98 -18.70 -22.82
N MET A 58 30.63 -19.86 -23.04
CA MET A 58 31.55 -20.08 -24.15
C MET A 58 30.93 -20.90 -25.30
N GLN A 59 29.74 -21.44 -25.14
CA GLN A 59 29.05 -22.27 -26.11
C GLN A 59 27.73 -21.63 -26.53
N GLY A 60 27.64 -21.21 -27.78
CA GLY A 60 26.44 -20.59 -28.35
C GLY A 60 26.36 -19.09 -28.17
N GLY A 61 25.21 -18.52 -28.50
CA GLY A 61 24.92 -17.10 -28.37
C GLY A 61 24.18 -16.76 -27.08
N VAL A 62 23.70 -15.53 -27.00
CA VAL A 62 22.97 -14.98 -25.85
C VAL A 62 21.78 -15.86 -25.43
N GLU A 63 21.04 -16.41 -26.41
CA GLU A 63 19.88 -17.30 -26.11
C GLU A 63 20.27 -18.59 -25.37
N THR A 64 21.47 -19.12 -25.66
CA THR A 64 21.97 -20.29 -24.95
C THR A 64 22.38 -19.94 -23.52
N ILE A 65 22.99 -18.78 -23.33
CA ILE A 65 23.38 -18.28 -22.00
C ILE A 65 22.13 -18.03 -21.16
N LYS A 66 21.05 -17.52 -21.79
CA LYS A 66 19.79 -17.22 -21.12
C LYS A 66 19.23 -18.42 -20.34
N SER A 67 19.22 -19.61 -20.94
CA SER A 67 18.68 -20.80 -20.27
C SER A 67 19.43 -21.13 -18.98
N TYR A 68 20.77 -20.99 -18.98
CA TYR A 68 21.59 -21.23 -17.78
C TYR A 68 21.46 -20.11 -16.74
N VAL A 69 21.20 -18.89 -17.16
CA VAL A 69 20.89 -17.78 -16.25
C VAL A 69 19.53 -18.00 -15.60
N ASP A 70 18.52 -18.42 -16.36
CA ASP A 70 17.19 -18.73 -15.84
C ASP A 70 17.25 -19.88 -14.81
N GLU A 71 18.00 -20.97 -15.10
CA GLU A 71 18.27 -22.07 -14.15
C GLU A 71 18.98 -21.58 -12.88
N PHE A 72 19.96 -20.69 -13.02
CA PHE A 72 20.65 -20.08 -11.89
C PHE A 72 19.69 -19.24 -11.02
N VAL A 73 18.82 -18.43 -11.62
CA VAL A 73 17.87 -17.61 -10.89
C VAL A 73 16.89 -18.47 -10.09
N GLU A 74 16.37 -19.56 -10.67
CA GLU A 74 15.51 -20.50 -9.96
C GLU A 74 16.27 -21.20 -8.83
N PHE A 75 17.50 -21.65 -9.08
CA PHE A 75 18.35 -22.22 -8.04
C PHE A 75 18.57 -21.26 -6.87
N ALA A 76 18.80 -19.98 -7.14
CA ALA A 76 18.98 -18.98 -6.09
C ALA A 76 17.71 -18.73 -5.27
N LYS A 77 16.52 -18.78 -5.90
CA LYS A 77 15.23 -18.69 -5.21
C LYS A 77 14.99 -19.84 -4.22
N GLU A 78 15.48 -21.04 -4.56
CA GLU A 78 15.36 -22.22 -3.71
C GLU A 78 16.37 -22.24 -2.56
N HIS A 79 17.44 -21.43 -2.61
CA HIS A 79 18.54 -21.40 -1.65
C HIS A 79 18.70 -20.04 -0.97
N GLN A 80 17.64 -19.61 -0.29
CA GLN A 80 17.56 -18.28 0.35
C GLN A 80 18.58 -18.08 1.50
N GLU A 81 19.13 -19.15 2.02
CA GLU A 81 20.20 -19.13 3.04
C GLU A 81 21.57 -18.75 2.48
N LYS A 82 21.71 -18.66 1.16
CA LYS A 82 22.96 -18.31 0.46
C LYS A 82 22.84 -16.95 -0.22
N LYS A 83 23.99 -16.28 -0.40
CA LYS A 83 24.13 -15.03 -1.15
C LYS A 83 24.95 -15.28 -2.41
N PHE A 84 24.42 -14.98 -3.57
CA PHE A 84 25.04 -15.22 -4.86
C PHE A 84 25.67 -13.94 -5.43
N LEU A 85 27.00 -13.86 -5.40
CA LEU A 85 27.76 -12.71 -5.89
C LEU A 85 28.14 -12.93 -7.36
N VAL A 86 27.40 -12.32 -8.27
CA VAL A 86 27.57 -12.48 -9.72
C VAL A 86 28.70 -11.58 -10.22
N THR A 87 29.61 -12.16 -11.00
CA THR A 87 30.66 -11.40 -11.72
C THR A 87 30.17 -10.92 -13.09
N LEU A 88 31.00 -10.19 -13.84
CA LEU A 88 30.73 -9.79 -15.25
C LEU A 88 30.80 -11.02 -16.19
N ILE A 89 29.81 -11.88 -16.05
CA ILE A 89 29.69 -13.16 -16.75
C ILE A 89 29.57 -12.90 -18.25
N GLY A 90 30.36 -13.62 -19.06
CA GLY A 90 30.32 -13.50 -20.51
C GLY A 90 31.05 -12.29 -21.10
N CYS A 91 31.30 -11.25 -20.31
CA CYS A 91 31.85 -9.98 -20.78
C CYS A 91 33.40 -9.91 -20.82
N GLY A 92 34.08 -11.04 -20.54
CA GLY A 92 35.52 -11.15 -20.60
C GLY A 92 35.98 -11.98 -21.80
N ILE A 93 36.54 -13.19 -21.53
CA ILE A 93 37.09 -14.10 -22.52
C ILE A 93 36.03 -14.55 -23.55
N ALA A 94 34.76 -14.65 -23.19
CA ALA A 94 33.67 -15.01 -24.09
C ALA A 94 33.32 -13.90 -25.09
N GLY A 95 33.70 -12.65 -24.81
CA GLY A 95 33.68 -11.54 -25.79
C GLY A 95 32.33 -10.84 -25.98
N PHE A 96 31.34 -11.13 -25.16
CA PHE A 96 30.04 -10.42 -25.15
C PHE A 96 30.19 -9.05 -24.51
N LYS A 97 29.30 -8.12 -24.90
CA LYS A 97 29.19 -6.83 -24.28
C LYS A 97 28.22 -6.89 -23.07
N ASP A 98 28.39 -5.96 -22.14
CA ASP A 98 27.53 -5.86 -20.97
C ASP A 98 26.05 -5.68 -21.37
N GLU A 99 25.78 -4.91 -22.44
CA GLU A 99 24.44 -4.67 -22.98
C GLU A 99 23.76 -5.93 -23.55
N GLU A 100 24.54 -6.95 -23.91
CA GLU A 100 24.03 -8.23 -24.43
C GLU A 100 23.70 -9.21 -23.27
N ILE A 101 24.49 -9.19 -22.22
CA ILE A 101 24.37 -10.14 -21.11
C ILE A 101 23.51 -9.62 -19.95
N ALA A 102 23.63 -8.34 -19.59
CA ALA A 102 22.88 -7.77 -18.48
C ALA A 102 21.36 -8.01 -18.57
N PRO A 103 20.69 -7.86 -19.73
CA PRO A 103 19.24 -8.09 -19.82
C PRO A 103 18.80 -9.51 -19.45
N LEU A 104 19.69 -10.51 -19.55
CA LEU A 104 19.39 -11.89 -19.16
C LEU A 104 19.15 -12.01 -17.66
N PHE A 105 19.73 -11.13 -16.86
CA PHE A 105 19.58 -11.07 -15.39
C PHE A 105 18.41 -10.18 -14.92
N LYS A 106 17.51 -9.77 -15.84
CA LYS A 106 16.37 -8.91 -15.46
C LYS A 106 15.57 -9.49 -14.28
N GLN A 107 15.27 -10.77 -14.30
CA GLN A 107 14.53 -11.44 -13.23
C GLN A 107 15.32 -11.54 -11.91
N ALA A 108 16.65 -11.56 -11.98
CA ALA A 108 17.50 -11.63 -10.79
C ALA A 108 17.42 -10.36 -9.91
N ILE A 109 16.98 -9.23 -10.45
CA ILE A 109 16.80 -7.99 -9.68
C ILE A 109 15.78 -8.17 -8.55
N ALA A 110 14.73 -8.93 -8.78
CA ALA A 110 13.67 -9.20 -7.79
C ALA A 110 14.07 -10.29 -6.77
N VAL A 111 15.23 -10.95 -6.94
CA VAL A 111 15.67 -12.05 -6.06
C VAL A 111 16.65 -11.53 -5.03
N CYS A 112 16.25 -11.60 -3.75
CA CYS A 112 16.91 -10.90 -2.65
C CYS A 112 18.33 -11.38 -2.33
N ASN A 113 18.66 -12.59 -2.64
CA ASN A 113 19.96 -13.19 -2.36
C ASN A 113 20.90 -13.21 -3.59
N ILE A 114 20.52 -12.59 -4.73
CA ILE A 114 21.39 -12.39 -5.89
C ILE A 114 21.95 -10.97 -5.89
N TYR A 115 23.27 -10.86 -6.04
CA TYR A 115 24.03 -9.62 -6.09
C TYR A 115 24.67 -9.51 -7.47
N LEU A 116 24.22 -8.54 -8.29
CA LEU A 116 24.69 -8.32 -9.66
C LEU A 116 25.87 -7.33 -9.70
N PRO A 117 26.75 -7.40 -10.71
CA PRO A 117 27.70 -6.33 -10.98
C PRO A 117 26.99 -5.01 -11.20
N LYS A 118 27.63 -3.91 -10.82
CA LYS A 118 27.07 -2.56 -11.00
C LYS A 118 26.71 -2.28 -12.46
N GLU A 119 27.56 -2.69 -13.38
CA GLU A 119 27.41 -2.51 -14.82
C GLU A 119 26.11 -3.17 -15.31
N PHE A 120 25.83 -4.40 -14.87
CA PHE A 120 24.58 -5.10 -15.22
C PHE A 120 23.36 -4.40 -14.63
N TYR A 121 23.47 -3.96 -13.39
CA TYR A 121 22.40 -3.20 -12.73
C TYR A 121 22.06 -1.94 -13.51
N ASP A 122 23.07 -1.15 -13.85
CA ASP A 122 22.88 0.12 -14.54
C ASP A 122 22.17 -0.09 -15.90
N ILE A 123 22.57 -1.10 -16.67
CA ILE A 123 21.95 -1.43 -17.96
C ILE A 123 20.50 -1.89 -17.79
N ILE A 124 20.23 -2.78 -16.83
CA ILE A 124 18.88 -3.34 -16.66
C ILE A 124 17.90 -2.26 -16.20
N VAL A 125 18.33 -1.32 -15.35
CA VAL A 125 17.44 -0.31 -14.76
C VAL A 125 17.38 0.99 -15.56
N ALA A 126 18.32 1.25 -16.48
CA ALA A 126 18.36 2.47 -17.27
C ALA A 126 17.02 2.80 -17.96
N PRO A 127 16.32 1.85 -18.61
CA PRO A 127 15.02 2.13 -19.24
C PRO A 127 13.95 2.59 -18.27
N TYR A 128 14.04 2.18 -16.99
CA TYR A 128 13.08 2.56 -15.94
C TYR A 128 13.45 3.88 -15.27
N LEU A 129 14.66 4.38 -15.51
CA LEU A 129 15.18 5.61 -14.93
C LEU A 129 14.96 6.83 -15.82
N GLU A 130 14.62 6.66 -17.10
CA GLU A 130 14.49 7.75 -18.07
C GLU A 130 13.47 8.83 -17.69
N HIS A 131 12.50 8.52 -16.84
CA HIS A 131 11.43 9.46 -16.47
C HIS A 131 11.38 9.83 -14.98
N CYS A 132 12.43 9.56 -14.23
CA CYS A 132 12.27 9.43 -12.79
C CYS A 132 12.84 10.55 -11.93
N PHE A 133 13.20 11.73 -12.47
CA PHE A 133 14.18 12.40 -11.65
C PHE A 133 14.10 13.90 -11.53
N TYR A 134 14.07 14.36 -10.30
CA TYR A 134 14.40 15.72 -9.91
C TYR A 134 15.27 15.73 -8.66
N TYR A 135 16.33 16.55 -8.65
CA TYR A 135 17.18 16.80 -7.49
C TYR A 135 17.48 18.28 -7.39
N GLY A 136 17.22 18.90 -6.22
CA GLY A 136 17.48 20.31 -6.00
C GLY A 136 17.01 20.79 -4.64
N LYS A 137 17.41 21.99 -4.26
CA LYS A 137 17.00 22.63 -2.99
C LYS A 137 15.55 23.08 -3.00
N ASN A 138 15.02 23.41 -4.18
CA ASN A 138 13.64 23.82 -4.36
C ASN A 138 12.95 22.87 -5.30
N ILE A 139 11.77 22.41 -4.95
CA ILE A 139 10.92 21.61 -5.82
C ILE A 139 10.15 22.58 -6.71
N PRO A 140 10.22 22.49 -8.05
CA PRO A 140 9.38 23.30 -8.91
C PRO A 140 7.90 23.08 -8.61
N GLU A 141 7.10 24.12 -8.62
CA GLU A 141 5.65 24.09 -8.32
C GLU A 141 4.86 23.19 -9.26
N ASP A 142 5.35 22.98 -10.48
CA ASP A 142 4.75 22.17 -11.52
C ASP A 142 5.13 20.68 -11.45
N CYS A 143 5.99 20.30 -10.55
CA CYS A 143 6.35 18.91 -10.37
C CYS A 143 5.28 18.14 -9.59
N GLY A 144 4.38 17.42 -10.23
CA GLY A 144 3.32 16.58 -9.66
C GLY A 144 3.64 15.84 -8.35
N ALA A 145 2.78 14.95 -7.90
CA ALA A 145 2.80 14.29 -6.60
C ALA A 145 4.17 13.85 -6.07
N HIS A 146 4.37 14.08 -4.79
CA HIS A 146 5.66 14.01 -4.15
C HIS A 146 5.91 12.66 -3.49
N VAL A 147 6.87 11.90 -3.98
CA VAL A 147 7.69 11.12 -3.10
C VAL A 147 9.03 11.80 -3.01
N GLY A 148 9.29 12.41 -1.90
CA GLY A 148 10.55 13.06 -1.70
C GLY A 148 11.05 12.81 -0.31
N HIS A 149 12.32 12.54 -0.19
CA HIS A 149 13.02 12.63 1.06
C HIS A 149 13.79 13.92 1.10
N GLN A 150 13.66 14.63 2.20
CA GLN A 150 14.48 15.78 2.45
C GLN A 150 15.75 15.33 3.18
N TYR A 151 16.89 15.47 2.53
CA TYR A 151 18.20 15.24 3.14
C TYR A 151 19.02 16.53 3.06
N GLU A 152 19.43 17.06 4.20
CA GLU A 152 20.21 18.30 4.32
C GLU A 152 19.67 19.49 3.48
N GLY A 153 18.35 19.60 3.35
CA GLY A 153 17.70 20.65 2.55
C GLY A 153 17.57 20.34 1.07
N TYR A 154 17.88 19.12 0.63
CA TYR A 154 17.66 18.66 -0.73
C TYR A 154 16.46 17.75 -0.81
N TRP A 155 15.70 17.87 -1.90
CA TRP A 155 14.59 17.01 -2.23
C TRP A 155 14.94 16.13 -3.41
N VAL A 156 14.59 14.85 -3.31
CA VAL A 156 14.74 13.88 -4.39
C VAL A 156 13.35 13.38 -4.76
N ARG A 157 13.06 13.42 -6.04
CA ARG A 157 11.77 13.03 -6.57
C ARG A 157 11.92 11.93 -7.62
N PHE A 158 10.95 11.02 -7.66
CA PHE A 158 10.99 9.86 -8.51
C PHE A 158 9.64 9.63 -9.20
N HIS A 159 9.68 9.24 -10.48
CA HIS A 159 8.53 8.77 -11.27
C HIS A 159 8.84 7.40 -11.86
N PHE A 160 7.83 6.62 -12.17
CA PHE A 160 7.99 5.34 -12.84
C PHE A 160 7.51 5.40 -14.28
N ASN A 161 8.10 4.60 -15.15
CA ASN A 161 7.46 4.24 -16.39
C ASN A 161 6.69 2.90 -16.21
N ASN A 162 5.74 2.62 -17.12
CA ASN A 162 4.65 1.67 -16.96
C ASN A 162 5.02 0.16 -17.03
N ASP A 163 6.17 -0.29 -16.53
CA ASP A 163 6.38 -1.73 -16.36
C ASP A 163 5.90 -2.20 -14.97
N ASP A 164 4.61 -2.44 -14.86
CA ASP A 164 3.92 -2.75 -13.60
C ASP A 164 4.44 -4.03 -12.93
N TYR A 165 4.96 -5.00 -13.69
CA TYR A 165 5.45 -6.26 -13.13
C TYR A 165 6.76 -6.06 -12.37
N LEU A 166 7.77 -5.50 -13.03
CA LEU A 166 9.06 -5.27 -12.39
C LEU A 166 8.96 -4.27 -11.25
N LEU A 167 8.08 -3.27 -11.39
CA LEU A 167 7.76 -2.31 -10.36
C LEU A 167 7.20 -3.01 -9.12
N ASN A 168 6.18 -3.85 -9.28
CA ASN A 168 5.54 -4.53 -8.17
C ASN A 168 6.47 -5.51 -7.46
N GLU A 169 7.22 -6.33 -8.19
CA GLU A 169 8.23 -7.24 -7.63
C GLU A 169 9.29 -6.48 -6.84
N THR A 170 9.74 -5.37 -7.39
CA THR A 170 10.75 -4.53 -6.77
C THR A 170 10.24 -3.82 -5.54
N LEU A 171 9.00 -3.32 -5.55
CA LEU A 171 8.34 -2.71 -4.40
C LEU A 171 8.09 -3.72 -3.28
N CYS A 172 7.66 -4.93 -3.58
CA CYS A 172 7.53 -6.00 -2.58
C CYS A 172 8.88 -6.26 -1.91
N TYR A 173 9.93 -6.40 -2.70
CA TYR A 173 11.27 -6.62 -2.20
C TYR A 173 11.81 -5.49 -1.30
N ILE A 174 11.55 -4.23 -1.65
CA ILE A 174 11.94 -3.08 -0.83
C ILE A 174 11.20 -3.09 0.50
N ARG A 175 9.91 -3.35 0.49
CA ARG A 175 9.08 -3.40 1.70
C ARG A 175 9.55 -4.46 2.67
N GLU A 176 9.94 -5.63 2.18
CA GLU A 176 10.47 -6.72 3.00
C GLU A 176 11.89 -6.46 3.53
N GLY A 177 12.73 -5.81 2.73
CA GLY A 177 14.16 -5.61 3.03
C GLY A 177 14.52 -4.25 3.61
N LEU A 178 13.68 -3.23 3.41
CA LEU A 178 13.99 -1.84 3.74
C LEU A 178 13.08 -1.23 4.82
N GLY A 179 12.23 -2.01 5.48
CA GLY A 179 11.43 -1.54 6.62
C GLY A 179 10.71 -0.21 6.35
N ASP A 180 10.97 0.78 7.18
CA ASP A 180 10.20 2.03 7.21
C ASP A 180 10.39 2.98 6.01
N PHE A 181 11.34 2.72 5.13
CA PHE A 181 11.64 3.65 4.02
C PHE A 181 10.48 3.80 3.02
N CYS A 182 9.70 2.75 2.83
CA CYS A 182 8.54 2.76 1.94
C CYS A 182 7.24 3.07 2.66
N ALA A 183 7.25 3.03 3.98
CA ALA A 183 6.04 3.03 4.78
C ALA A 183 5.40 4.41 4.93
N ASN A 184 6.18 5.48 4.79
CA ASN A 184 5.70 6.78 5.22
C ASN A 184 4.74 7.46 4.24
N ASP A 185 4.77 7.13 2.94
CA ASP A 185 4.01 7.90 1.97
C ASP A 185 3.06 7.08 1.08
N GLY A 186 3.06 5.74 1.18
CA GLY A 186 2.19 4.88 0.35
C GLY A 186 2.45 4.99 -1.16
N VAL A 187 3.49 5.71 -1.56
CA VAL A 187 3.80 6.09 -2.91
C VAL A 187 4.88 5.18 -3.49
N PRO A 188 4.78 4.80 -4.77
CA PRO A 188 5.77 3.97 -5.44
C PRO A 188 7.15 4.59 -5.37
N ILE A 189 8.11 3.86 -4.82
CA ILE A 189 9.50 4.27 -4.79
C ILE A 189 10.19 3.82 -6.08
N SER A 190 10.92 4.72 -6.73
CA SER A 190 11.61 4.40 -7.97
C SER A 190 12.71 3.38 -7.77
N MET A 191 13.03 2.65 -8.82
CA MET A 191 14.20 1.77 -8.87
C MET A 191 15.48 2.51 -8.45
N LYS A 192 15.55 3.80 -8.69
CA LYS A 192 16.67 4.63 -8.25
C LYS A 192 16.76 4.81 -6.74
N ALA A 193 15.64 5.01 -6.07
CA ALA A 193 15.62 5.08 -4.62
C ALA A 193 16.08 3.76 -4.00
N ILE A 194 15.73 2.66 -4.66
CA ILE A 194 16.20 1.32 -4.29
C ILE A 194 17.70 1.18 -4.49
N LEU A 195 18.16 1.50 -5.69
CA LEU A 195 19.57 1.45 -6.02
C LEU A 195 20.37 2.36 -5.11
N TYR A 196 19.91 3.59 -4.95
CA TYR A 196 20.49 4.56 -4.06
C TYR A 196 20.61 4.05 -2.63
N ASN A 197 19.54 3.53 -2.09
CA ASN A 197 19.50 3.03 -0.73
C ASN A 197 20.42 1.81 -0.53
N ARG A 198 20.54 0.97 -1.53
CA ARG A 198 21.46 -0.18 -1.52
C ARG A 198 22.91 0.22 -1.68
N PHE A 199 23.19 1.23 -2.50
CA PHE A 199 24.53 1.79 -2.64
C PHE A 199 25.01 2.49 -1.37
N CYS A 200 24.11 3.09 -0.62
CA CYS A 200 24.43 3.96 0.48
C CYS A 200 24.11 3.37 1.86
N HIS A 201 23.91 2.05 1.95
CA HIS A 201 23.70 1.33 3.20
C HIS A 201 22.70 1.99 4.15
N TRP A 202 21.43 2.23 3.71
CA TRP A 202 20.40 2.78 4.61
C TRP A 202 20.69 4.12 5.26
N GLY A 203 21.89 4.55 5.20
CA GLY A 203 22.32 5.80 5.78
C GLY A 203 22.09 6.93 4.85
N TRP A 204 21.26 6.74 3.79
CA TRP A 204 21.16 7.82 2.84
C TRP A 204 22.52 8.26 2.42
N CYS A 205 22.85 8.32 1.27
CA CYS A 205 24.14 8.78 0.84
C CYS A 205 24.92 9.47 1.93
N GLU A 206 26.09 8.99 2.16
CA GLU A 206 26.99 9.58 3.14
C GLU A 206 27.12 11.09 2.94
N THR A 207 26.91 11.55 1.70
CA THR A 207 26.84 12.99 1.39
C THR A 207 25.90 13.29 0.22
N PRO A 208 25.26 14.49 0.17
CA PRO A 208 24.51 14.96 -0.99
C PRO A 208 25.32 14.98 -2.28
N ASP A 209 26.63 15.14 -2.20
CA ASP A 209 27.51 15.19 -3.36
C ASP A 209 27.71 13.82 -4.01
N THR A 210 27.75 12.75 -3.23
CA THR A 210 27.78 11.38 -3.76
C THR A 210 26.51 11.08 -4.55
N PHE A 211 25.37 11.49 -4.03
CA PHE A 211 24.11 11.35 -4.72
C PHE A 211 24.03 12.23 -5.97
N ARG A 212 24.51 13.44 -5.90
CA ARG A 212 24.57 14.38 -7.04
C ARG A 212 25.40 13.81 -8.18
N SER A 213 26.60 13.30 -7.89
CA SER A 213 27.47 12.71 -8.92
C SER A 213 26.80 11.56 -9.66
N TRP A 214 26.12 10.71 -8.91
CA TRP A 214 25.39 9.59 -9.48
C TRP A 214 24.16 10.04 -10.28
N TYR A 215 23.50 11.10 -9.85
CA TYR A 215 22.40 11.75 -10.51
C TYR A 215 22.78 12.40 -11.84
N GLU A 216 23.86 13.16 -11.84
CA GLU A 216 24.38 13.85 -13.04
C GLU A 216 24.78 12.86 -14.14
N ALA A 217 25.24 11.66 -13.76
CA ALA A 217 25.52 10.57 -14.69
C ALA A 217 24.30 10.07 -15.48
N LEU A 218 23.10 10.48 -15.12
CA LEU A 218 21.84 10.07 -15.73
C LEU A 218 21.20 11.13 -16.64
N ASP A 219 21.96 12.16 -17.02
CA ASP A 219 21.50 13.24 -17.89
C ASP A 219 20.22 13.95 -17.42
N TYR A 220 20.35 14.59 -16.27
CA TYR A 220 19.29 15.37 -15.62
C TYR A 220 18.54 16.33 -16.57
N THR A 221 19.26 16.99 -17.50
CA THR A 221 18.67 17.98 -18.40
C THR A 221 17.65 17.37 -19.37
N ASN A 222 17.87 16.15 -19.83
CA ASN A 222 16.94 15.44 -20.70
C ASN A 222 15.70 14.96 -19.94
N VAL A 223 15.86 14.56 -18.70
CA VAL A 223 14.74 14.12 -17.85
C VAL A 223 13.80 15.28 -17.51
N SER A 224 14.35 16.43 -17.13
CA SER A 224 13.54 17.61 -16.82
C SER A 224 12.74 18.13 -18.02
N ARG A 225 13.31 18.05 -19.24
CA ARG A 225 12.61 18.45 -20.47
C ARG A 225 11.51 17.47 -20.88
N LYS A 226 11.75 16.16 -20.74
CA LYS A 226 10.73 15.14 -21.05
C LYS A 226 9.56 15.16 -20.07
N SER A 227 9.79 15.42 -18.79
CA SER A 227 8.71 15.54 -17.80
C SER A 227 7.74 16.70 -18.13
N ASN A 228 8.24 17.79 -18.69
CA ASN A 228 7.42 18.93 -19.09
C ASN A 228 6.58 18.68 -20.36
N GLU A 229 7.00 17.77 -21.25
CA GLU A 229 6.23 17.44 -22.46
C GLU A 229 5.09 16.44 -22.20
N HIS A 230 5.14 15.65 -21.12
CA HIS A 230 4.12 14.66 -20.76
C HIS A 230 3.08 15.18 -19.75
N GLN A 231 3.19 16.45 -19.32
CA GLN A 231 2.29 17.07 -18.35
C GLN A 231 0.89 17.45 -18.89
N LYS A 232 0.39 16.79 -19.92
CA LYS A 232 -1.02 16.93 -20.32
C LYS A 232 -1.92 15.91 -19.61
N ASN A 233 -1.92 15.83 -18.32
CA ASN A 233 -2.73 15.12 -17.32
C ASN A 233 -1.91 14.11 -16.50
N PRO A 234 -1.28 14.51 -15.40
CA PRO A 234 -0.92 13.57 -14.37
C PRO A 234 -2.19 13.15 -13.65
N VAL A 235 -2.60 11.91 -13.77
CA VAL A 235 -3.57 11.32 -12.83
C VAL A 235 -2.82 11.09 -11.53
N ASN A 236 -2.82 12.09 -10.66
CA ASN A 236 -2.27 11.99 -9.33
C ASN A 236 -3.25 11.22 -8.45
N GLU A 237 -3.01 9.94 -8.23
CA GLU A 237 -3.86 9.08 -7.42
C GLU A 237 -3.15 8.71 -6.11
N TYR A 238 -3.86 8.84 -4.99
CA TYR A 238 -3.39 8.49 -3.65
C TYR A 238 -4.10 7.26 -3.11
N CYS A 239 -3.39 6.44 -2.31
CA CYS A 239 -4.03 5.41 -1.51
C CYS A 239 -4.84 6.07 -0.39
N PRO A 240 -6.16 5.99 -0.41
CA PRO A 240 -6.99 6.80 0.47
C PRO A 240 -6.99 6.35 1.94
N MET A 241 -6.94 5.04 2.24
CA MET A 241 -7.05 4.50 3.60
C MET A 241 -8.01 5.32 4.51
N LEU A 242 -7.53 5.89 5.62
CA LEU A 242 -8.37 6.73 6.49
C LEU A 242 -8.90 7.98 5.79
N MET A 243 -8.17 8.53 4.82
CA MET A 243 -8.66 9.68 4.06
C MET A 243 -9.91 9.33 3.24
N GLY A 244 -10.09 8.05 2.85
CA GLY A 244 -11.30 7.61 2.18
C GLY A 244 -12.55 7.84 3.03
N THR A 245 -12.50 7.51 4.31
CA THR A 245 -13.62 7.75 5.24
C THR A 245 -13.79 9.23 5.57
N ILE A 246 -12.67 9.92 5.82
CA ILE A 246 -12.65 11.35 6.19
C ILE A 246 -13.21 12.23 5.07
N LEU A 247 -12.79 12.00 3.84
CA LEU A 247 -13.30 12.77 2.70
C LEU A 247 -14.77 12.44 2.43
N GLY A 248 -15.21 11.21 2.70
CA GLY A 248 -16.61 10.82 2.62
C GLY A 248 -17.48 11.61 3.62
N ASP A 249 -17.03 11.71 4.86
CA ASP A 249 -17.62 12.56 5.90
C ASP A 249 -17.69 14.04 5.45
N ILE A 250 -16.53 14.61 5.09
CA ILE A 250 -16.45 16.01 4.63
C ILE A 250 -17.38 16.27 3.46
N ALA A 251 -17.40 15.41 2.44
CA ALA A 251 -18.24 15.59 1.25
C ALA A 251 -19.74 15.50 1.55
N GLY A 252 -20.12 14.68 2.54
CA GLY A 252 -21.51 14.54 3.00
C GLY A 252 -21.99 15.66 3.91
N SER A 253 -21.08 16.33 4.63
CA SER A 253 -21.36 17.21 5.76
C SER A 253 -22.38 18.34 5.53
N ILE A 254 -22.45 18.90 4.34
CA ILE A 254 -23.42 19.97 4.01
C ILE A 254 -24.76 19.42 3.53
N TYR A 255 -24.85 18.11 3.28
CA TYR A 255 -26.03 17.43 2.75
C TYR A 255 -26.78 16.62 3.81
N GLU A 256 -26.27 16.52 5.04
CA GLU A 256 -26.89 15.81 6.15
C GLU A 256 -28.32 16.33 6.44
N PHE A 257 -28.48 17.66 6.52
CA PHE A 257 -29.75 18.32 6.81
C PHE A 257 -30.37 19.05 5.59
N ASP A 258 -29.68 19.05 4.46
CA ASP A 258 -30.17 19.58 3.17
C ASP A 258 -30.03 18.52 2.07
N PRO A 259 -30.92 17.51 2.05
CA PRO A 259 -30.77 16.32 1.21
C PRO A 259 -30.72 16.65 -0.28
N HIS A 260 -29.74 16.14 -0.97
CA HIS A 260 -29.58 16.31 -2.42
C HIS A 260 -29.86 15.00 -3.14
N LYS A 261 -30.79 15.02 -4.13
CA LYS A 261 -31.27 13.82 -4.84
C LYS A 261 -30.67 13.66 -6.25
N SER A 262 -29.52 14.28 -6.51
CA SER A 262 -28.80 14.18 -7.78
C SER A 262 -27.35 13.81 -7.56
N THR A 263 -26.75 13.11 -8.51
CA THR A 263 -25.30 12.84 -8.53
C THR A 263 -24.46 14.01 -9.03
N ASP A 264 -25.12 15.07 -9.55
CA ASP A 264 -24.45 16.31 -9.94
C ASP A 264 -24.23 17.20 -8.71
N ILE A 265 -23.16 16.89 -7.98
CA ILE A 265 -22.74 17.58 -6.75
C ILE A 265 -21.28 18.01 -6.84
N ASN A 266 -20.96 19.13 -6.23
CA ASN A 266 -19.57 19.54 -6.04
C ASN A 266 -19.05 18.95 -4.73
N ILE A 267 -18.23 17.91 -4.81
CA ILE A 267 -17.63 17.23 -3.63
C ILE A 267 -16.41 17.97 -3.05
N GLN A 268 -16.09 19.16 -3.54
CA GLN A 268 -15.05 20.06 -3.06
C GLN A 268 -15.63 21.45 -2.74
N ASP A 269 -16.85 21.52 -2.23
CA ASP A 269 -17.44 22.80 -1.82
C ASP A 269 -16.72 23.35 -0.60
N LYS A 270 -16.40 24.64 -0.60
CA LYS A 270 -15.68 25.31 0.49
C LYS A 270 -16.42 25.27 1.83
N ARG A 271 -17.76 25.11 1.83
CA ARG A 271 -18.61 25.01 3.02
C ARG A 271 -18.48 23.66 3.74
N MET A 272 -18.03 22.62 3.03
CA MET A 272 -17.79 21.29 3.59
C MET A 272 -16.70 21.34 4.65
N ASP A 273 -16.90 20.59 5.73
CA ASP A 273 -15.92 20.44 6.80
C ASP A 273 -16.12 19.07 7.46
N TYR A 274 -15.14 18.62 8.25
CA TYR A 274 -15.25 17.34 8.97
C TYR A 274 -16.25 17.42 10.11
N THR A 275 -16.89 16.28 10.40
CA THR A 275 -17.90 16.15 11.45
C THR A 275 -17.38 15.27 12.62
N ASP A 276 -18.27 14.82 13.50
CA ASP A 276 -17.92 13.87 14.55
C ASP A 276 -17.55 12.49 13.99
N ASP A 277 -17.93 12.14 12.78
CA ASP A 277 -17.50 10.95 12.05
C ASP A 277 -15.97 10.87 11.93
N THR A 278 -15.36 11.93 11.44
CA THR A 278 -13.89 12.04 11.38
C THR A 278 -13.27 11.99 12.76
N ILE A 279 -13.78 12.77 13.73
CA ILE A 279 -13.19 12.83 15.07
C ILE A 279 -13.21 11.44 15.74
N MET A 280 -14.30 10.70 15.62
CA MET A 280 -14.43 9.37 16.19
C MET A 280 -13.66 8.31 15.41
N THR A 281 -13.53 8.45 14.10
CA THR A 281 -12.61 7.65 13.27
C THR A 281 -11.17 7.81 13.74
N ILE A 282 -10.73 9.03 13.98
CA ILE A 282 -9.39 9.33 14.50
C ILE A 282 -9.20 8.80 15.92
N ALA A 283 -10.22 8.86 16.76
CA ALA A 283 -10.16 8.27 18.11
C ALA A 283 -9.95 6.74 18.06
N VAL A 284 -10.58 6.05 17.10
CA VAL A 284 -10.39 4.60 16.87
C VAL A 284 -9.01 4.33 16.28
N ALA A 285 -8.55 5.12 15.33
CA ALA A 285 -7.20 4.98 14.76
C ALA A 285 -6.11 5.18 15.83
N ASP A 286 -6.23 6.22 16.66
CA ASP A 286 -5.32 6.49 17.79
C ASP A 286 -5.33 5.33 18.82
N TRP A 287 -6.51 4.76 19.11
CA TRP A 287 -6.60 3.58 19.95
C TRP A 287 -5.84 2.38 19.36
N ILE A 288 -6.03 2.07 18.09
CA ILE A 288 -5.33 0.97 17.40
C ILE A 288 -3.82 1.19 17.42
N LEU A 289 -3.37 2.42 17.18
CA LEU A 289 -1.95 2.76 17.17
C LEU A 289 -1.28 2.61 18.54
N ASN A 290 -1.98 2.94 19.63
CA ASN A 290 -1.39 3.14 20.94
C ASN A 290 -1.82 2.12 22.03
N ASP A 291 -2.88 1.32 21.82
CA ASP A 291 -3.26 0.22 22.70
C ASP A 291 -3.03 -1.15 22.04
N LYS A 292 -1.84 -1.72 22.22
CA LYS A 292 -1.46 -3.02 21.63
C LYS A 292 -2.40 -4.19 21.97
N ARG A 293 -3.20 -4.08 23.05
CA ARG A 293 -4.16 -5.11 23.48
C ARG A 293 -5.58 -4.82 23.00
N HIS A 294 -5.80 -3.68 22.39
CA HIS A 294 -7.09 -3.21 21.93
C HIS A 294 -8.18 -3.39 22.98
N THR A 295 -7.97 -2.77 24.16
CA THR A 295 -8.87 -2.87 25.29
C THR A 295 -10.05 -1.93 25.13
N LYS A 296 -11.24 -2.34 25.61
CA LYS A 296 -12.42 -1.44 25.64
C LYS A 296 -12.16 -0.18 26.47
N LYS A 297 -11.39 -0.30 27.57
CA LYS A 297 -11.00 0.85 28.41
C LYS A 297 -10.16 1.85 27.63
N GLY A 298 -9.12 1.41 26.92
CA GLY A 298 -8.29 2.27 26.10
C GLY A 298 -9.09 2.98 25.00
N LEU A 299 -10.04 2.28 24.37
CA LEU A 299 -10.93 2.91 23.39
C LEU A 299 -11.79 4.01 24.00
N VAL A 300 -12.42 3.75 25.16
CA VAL A 300 -13.23 4.74 25.88
C VAL A 300 -12.40 5.98 26.20
N GLU A 301 -11.18 5.80 26.71
CA GLU A 301 -10.26 6.89 27.01
C GLU A 301 -9.94 7.74 25.76
N ARG A 302 -9.64 7.10 24.61
CA ARG A 302 -9.36 7.81 23.36
C ARG A 302 -10.59 8.54 22.83
N MET A 303 -11.75 7.90 22.80
CA MET A 303 -12.98 8.56 22.34
C MET A 303 -13.33 9.77 23.22
N GLN A 304 -13.19 9.68 24.54
CA GLN A 304 -13.40 10.81 25.43
C GLN A 304 -12.34 11.90 25.27
N GLN A 305 -11.07 11.53 25.06
CA GLN A 305 -9.98 12.48 24.82
C GLN A 305 -10.25 13.31 23.56
N TRP A 306 -10.52 12.65 22.43
CA TRP A 306 -10.78 13.31 21.16
C TRP A 306 -12.10 14.08 21.17
N GLY A 307 -13.18 13.50 21.69
CA GLY A 307 -14.48 14.18 21.78
C GLY A 307 -14.48 15.41 22.70
N ARG A 308 -13.70 15.40 23.78
CA ARG A 308 -13.54 16.58 24.65
C ARG A 308 -12.61 17.64 24.04
N LYS A 309 -11.65 17.22 23.24
CA LYS A 309 -10.76 18.14 22.52
C LYS A 309 -11.49 18.88 21.40
N TYR A 310 -12.44 18.22 20.74
CA TYR A 310 -13.29 18.76 19.69
C TYR A 310 -14.76 18.74 20.10
N PRO A 311 -15.18 19.61 21.05
CA PRO A 311 -16.49 19.50 21.69
C PRO A 311 -17.67 19.94 20.83
N ASN A 312 -17.43 20.66 19.74
CA ASN A 312 -18.44 21.24 18.86
C ASN A 312 -18.08 20.99 17.38
N PRO A 313 -18.10 19.74 16.89
CA PRO A 313 -17.92 19.47 15.47
C PRO A 313 -19.10 20.01 14.64
N LEU A 314 -18.93 20.14 13.35
CA LEU A 314 -20.03 20.38 12.42
C LEU A 314 -21.04 19.23 12.59
N GLY A 315 -22.36 19.50 12.52
CA GLY A 315 -23.41 18.52 12.75
C GLY A 315 -23.65 18.19 14.23
N ALA A 316 -22.66 18.38 15.11
CA ALA A 316 -22.65 18.06 16.55
C ALA A 316 -22.70 16.55 16.87
N TYR A 317 -22.26 16.17 18.05
CA TYR A 317 -22.43 14.80 18.54
C TYR A 317 -23.90 14.48 18.83
N GLY A 318 -24.35 13.28 18.48
CA GLY A 318 -25.66 12.79 18.88
C GLY A 318 -25.87 12.91 20.40
N ASN A 319 -27.08 13.23 20.82
CA ASN A 319 -27.41 13.60 22.22
C ASN A 319 -26.92 12.55 23.25
N MET A 320 -27.19 11.26 23.05
CA MET A 320 -26.75 10.20 23.98
C MET A 320 -25.23 10.10 24.03
N PHE A 321 -24.55 10.25 22.90
CA PHE A 321 -23.09 10.21 22.83
C PHE A 321 -22.46 11.44 23.49
N SER A 322 -23.01 12.64 23.28
CA SER A 322 -22.57 13.86 23.95
C SER A 322 -22.65 13.74 25.49
N GLN A 323 -23.72 13.13 26.00
CA GLN A 323 -23.83 12.84 27.43
C GLN A 323 -22.82 11.79 27.90
N TRP A 324 -22.56 10.75 27.08
CA TRP A 324 -21.59 9.70 27.36
C TRP A 324 -20.16 10.26 27.45
N LEU A 325 -19.78 11.19 26.57
CA LEU A 325 -18.47 11.85 26.56
C LEU A 325 -18.17 12.60 27.88
N ARG A 326 -19.18 13.10 28.55
CA ARG A 326 -19.04 13.90 29.78
C ARG A 326 -18.92 13.07 31.06
N LYS A 327 -19.29 11.79 31.03
CA LYS A 327 -19.27 10.90 32.20
C LYS A 327 -17.85 10.47 32.56
N ASP A 328 -17.51 10.40 33.83
CA ASP A 328 -16.22 9.90 34.30
C ASP A 328 -16.09 8.38 34.07
N TYR A 329 -17.18 7.64 34.22
CA TYR A 329 -17.25 6.20 34.02
C TYR A 329 -18.39 5.86 33.05
N PRO A 330 -18.22 6.14 31.76
CA PRO A 330 -19.28 5.94 30.79
C PRO A 330 -19.54 4.45 30.58
N LYS A 331 -20.82 4.09 30.47
CA LYS A 331 -21.27 2.73 30.16
C LYS A 331 -21.95 2.71 28.80
N PRO A 332 -21.96 1.58 28.11
CA PRO A 332 -22.75 1.41 26.89
C PRO A 332 -24.22 1.73 27.16
N TYR A 333 -24.90 2.27 26.15
CA TYR A 333 -26.30 2.72 26.29
C TYR A 333 -27.26 2.07 25.29
N ASN A 334 -26.88 0.89 24.78
CA ASN A 334 -27.69 0.04 23.92
C ASN A 334 -28.15 0.72 22.61
N SER A 335 -27.30 1.57 22.03
CA SER A 335 -27.60 2.24 20.76
C SER A 335 -27.57 1.25 19.61
N TRP A 336 -28.46 1.43 18.63
CA TRP A 336 -28.45 0.82 17.31
C TRP A 336 -28.13 1.84 16.21
N GLY A 337 -27.74 3.04 16.60
CA GLY A 337 -27.34 4.12 15.68
C GLY A 337 -26.13 3.78 14.83
N ASN A 338 -26.00 4.47 13.71
CA ASN A 338 -24.92 4.28 12.74
C ASN A 338 -23.55 4.77 13.24
N GLY A 339 -23.49 5.47 14.36
CA GLY A 339 -22.27 5.94 15.03
C GLY A 339 -21.24 4.86 15.39
N SER A 340 -21.62 3.58 15.41
CA SER A 340 -20.66 2.48 15.50
C SER A 340 -20.02 2.11 14.17
N ALA A 341 -20.77 2.26 13.07
CA ALA A 341 -20.32 1.94 11.72
C ALA A 341 -19.46 3.06 11.12
N MET A 342 -19.82 4.34 11.36
CA MET A 342 -19.11 5.51 10.83
C MET A 342 -17.63 5.53 11.23
N ARG A 343 -17.33 5.18 12.48
CA ARG A 343 -15.98 5.31 13.07
C ARG A 343 -15.08 4.09 12.94
N VAL A 344 -15.61 2.97 12.40
CA VAL A 344 -14.93 1.66 12.46
C VAL A 344 -13.89 1.43 11.37
N SER A 345 -13.74 2.36 10.43
CA SER A 345 -12.91 2.19 9.22
C SER A 345 -11.47 1.78 9.54
N ALA A 346 -10.85 2.39 10.56
CA ALA A 346 -9.50 2.03 10.99
C ALA A 346 -9.36 0.53 11.35
N VAL A 347 -10.41 -0.09 11.92
CA VAL A 347 -10.43 -1.53 12.22
C VAL A 347 -10.39 -2.36 10.94
N GLY A 348 -11.11 -1.95 9.89
CA GLY A 348 -11.11 -2.63 8.60
C GLY A 348 -9.74 -2.65 7.92
N PHE A 349 -8.88 -1.69 8.21
CA PHE A 349 -7.53 -1.59 7.65
C PHE A 349 -6.44 -2.27 8.49
N ALA A 350 -6.61 -2.43 9.81
CA ALA A 350 -5.51 -2.68 10.72
C ALA A 350 -5.14 -4.16 10.93
N PHE A 351 -6.03 -5.11 10.68
CA PHE A 351 -5.84 -6.51 11.08
C PHE A 351 -5.66 -7.45 9.88
N ASP A 352 -4.96 -8.56 10.12
CA ASP A 352 -4.54 -9.49 9.07
C ASP A 352 -5.58 -10.54 8.72
N THR A 353 -6.59 -10.74 9.56
CA THR A 353 -7.66 -11.71 9.33
C THR A 353 -9.03 -11.07 9.48
N LEU A 354 -10.01 -11.57 8.71
CA LEU A 354 -11.39 -11.10 8.83
C LEU A 354 -11.97 -11.44 10.20
N GLU A 355 -11.61 -12.57 10.78
CA GLU A 355 -12.05 -12.98 12.12
C GLU A 355 -11.63 -11.96 13.18
N GLU A 356 -10.35 -11.56 13.17
CA GLU A 356 -9.84 -10.55 14.12
C GLU A 356 -10.46 -9.18 13.84
N THR A 357 -10.58 -8.79 12.57
CA THR A 357 -11.27 -7.56 12.16
C THR A 357 -12.67 -7.49 12.73
N MET A 358 -13.48 -8.53 12.56
CA MET A 358 -14.85 -8.59 13.08
C MET A 358 -14.90 -8.60 14.62
N LYS A 359 -13.98 -9.31 15.27
CA LYS A 359 -13.86 -9.33 16.73
C LYS A 359 -13.52 -7.95 17.30
N VAL A 360 -12.62 -7.22 16.67
CA VAL A 360 -12.24 -5.87 17.11
C VAL A 360 -13.32 -4.86 16.76
N ALA A 361 -14.00 -4.98 15.62
CA ALA A 361 -15.16 -4.16 15.26
C ALA A 361 -16.30 -4.29 16.29
N LYS A 362 -16.58 -5.50 16.76
CA LYS A 362 -17.50 -5.75 17.88
C LYS A 362 -17.08 -5.00 19.14
N LYS A 363 -15.81 -5.10 19.54
CA LYS A 363 -15.29 -4.34 20.70
C LYS A 363 -15.45 -2.83 20.52
N CYS A 364 -15.20 -2.34 19.29
CA CYS A 364 -15.32 -0.93 18.94
C CYS A 364 -16.77 -0.43 19.08
N ALA A 365 -17.75 -1.23 18.67
CA ALA A 365 -19.16 -0.91 18.84
C ALA A 365 -19.61 -0.94 20.30
N GLU A 366 -19.27 -2.00 21.03
CA GLU A 366 -19.81 -2.34 22.35
C GLU A 366 -19.56 -1.31 23.45
N VAL A 367 -18.64 -0.36 23.28
CA VAL A 367 -18.40 0.69 24.28
C VAL A 367 -19.54 1.72 24.38
N THR A 368 -20.38 1.79 23.35
CA THR A 368 -21.55 2.68 23.25
C THR A 368 -22.75 1.96 22.63
N HIS A 369 -22.56 1.29 21.50
CA HIS A 369 -23.56 0.66 20.64
C HIS A 369 -23.57 -0.87 20.84
N ASN A 370 -23.93 -1.30 22.04
CA ASN A 370 -23.98 -2.72 22.39
C ASN A 370 -25.31 -3.41 22.04
N HIS A 371 -26.20 -2.73 21.31
CA HIS A 371 -27.37 -3.34 20.68
C HIS A 371 -26.91 -4.25 19.51
N PRO A 372 -27.57 -5.40 19.24
CA PRO A 372 -27.19 -6.27 18.14
C PRO A 372 -27.04 -5.57 16.79
N GLU A 373 -27.96 -4.65 16.44
CA GLU A 373 -27.88 -3.88 15.18
C GLU A 373 -26.67 -2.92 15.15
N GLY A 374 -26.34 -2.28 16.28
CA GLY A 374 -25.15 -1.43 16.36
C GLY A 374 -23.84 -2.20 16.19
N ILE A 375 -23.77 -3.42 16.76
CA ILE A 375 -22.63 -4.32 16.57
C ILE A 375 -22.57 -4.83 15.14
N ARG A 376 -23.72 -5.25 14.59
CA ARG A 376 -23.85 -5.75 13.22
C ARG A 376 -23.39 -4.73 12.19
N GLY A 377 -23.81 -3.47 12.31
CA GLY A 377 -23.40 -2.39 11.40
C GLY A 377 -21.90 -2.14 11.39
N ALA A 378 -21.27 -2.10 12.59
CA ALA A 378 -19.83 -1.94 12.70
C ALA A 378 -19.07 -3.14 12.10
N GLN A 379 -19.50 -4.36 12.36
CA GLN A 379 -18.88 -5.57 11.83
C GLN A 379 -19.04 -5.66 10.31
N ALA A 380 -20.21 -5.33 9.75
CA ALA A 380 -20.46 -5.34 8.32
C ALA A 380 -19.59 -4.31 7.58
N THR A 381 -19.48 -3.09 8.13
CA THR A 381 -18.61 -2.04 7.56
C THR A 381 -17.14 -2.45 7.60
N ALA A 382 -16.63 -2.91 8.75
CA ALA A 382 -15.23 -3.34 8.87
C ALA A 382 -14.91 -4.55 7.98
N ALA A 383 -15.85 -5.51 7.85
CA ALA A 383 -15.71 -6.66 6.97
C ALA A 383 -15.68 -6.26 5.50
N ALA A 384 -16.56 -5.34 5.07
CA ALA A 384 -16.56 -4.83 3.69
C ALA A 384 -15.24 -4.13 3.34
N ILE A 385 -14.69 -3.31 4.25
CA ILE A 385 -13.38 -2.66 4.08
C ILE A 385 -12.25 -3.71 4.00
N PHE A 386 -12.25 -4.69 4.92
CA PHE A 386 -11.26 -5.76 4.90
C PHE A 386 -11.29 -6.54 3.59
N MET A 387 -12.46 -6.99 3.15
CA MET A 387 -12.63 -7.74 1.91
C MET A 387 -12.22 -6.90 0.69
N ALA A 388 -12.62 -5.63 0.65
CA ALA A 388 -12.24 -4.70 -0.41
C ALA A 388 -10.71 -4.56 -0.54
N ARG A 389 -10.00 -4.30 0.57
CA ARG A 389 -8.55 -4.14 0.55
C ARG A 389 -7.76 -5.44 0.34
N THR A 390 -8.39 -6.60 0.53
CA THR A 390 -7.77 -7.91 0.30
C THR A 390 -8.11 -8.51 -1.07
N GLY A 391 -8.71 -7.73 -1.99
CA GLY A 391 -8.88 -8.08 -3.40
C GLY A 391 -10.15 -8.86 -3.72
N ASN A 392 -11.11 -8.93 -2.80
CA ASN A 392 -12.40 -9.55 -3.10
C ASN A 392 -13.19 -8.68 -4.08
N SER A 393 -13.87 -9.31 -5.02
CA SER A 393 -14.77 -8.65 -5.96
C SER A 393 -15.99 -8.04 -5.26
N LYS A 394 -16.63 -7.08 -5.90
CA LYS A 394 -17.88 -6.50 -5.40
C LYS A 394 -18.97 -7.54 -5.16
N GLU A 395 -19.03 -8.57 -5.99
CA GLU A 395 -20.01 -9.63 -5.85
C GLU A 395 -19.70 -10.55 -4.65
N GLU A 396 -18.44 -10.85 -4.36
CA GLU A 396 -18.05 -11.59 -3.16
C GLU A 396 -18.37 -10.80 -1.89
N ILE A 397 -18.09 -9.49 -1.91
CA ILE A 397 -18.46 -8.56 -0.80
C ILE A 397 -19.98 -8.56 -0.63
N ARG A 398 -20.76 -8.38 -1.70
CA ARG A 398 -22.23 -8.41 -1.69
C ARG A 398 -22.74 -9.69 -1.04
N ARG A 399 -22.28 -10.83 -1.55
CA ARG A 399 -22.70 -12.16 -1.07
C ARG A 399 -22.37 -12.34 0.41
N PHE A 400 -21.13 -12.04 0.80
CA PHE A 400 -20.70 -12.18 2.19
C PHE A 400 -21.54 -11.32 3.15
N ILE A 401 -21.73 -10.05 2.83
CA ILE A 401 -22.49 -9.14 3.68
C ILE A 401 -23.97 -9.56 3.76
N THR A 402 -24.57 -9.95 2.64
CA THR A 402 -25.95 -10.43 2.61
C THR A 402 -26.11 -11.70 3.45
N ASP A 403 -25.26 -12.71 3.24
CA ASP A 403 -25.36 -14.02 3.89
C ASP A 403 -25.01 -13.99 5.37
N THR A 404 -24.10 -13.10 5.76
CA THR A 404 -23.59 -13.01 7.13
C THR A 404 -24.45 -12.11 8.00
N PHE A 405 -24.82 -10.93 7.47
CA PHE A 405 -25.50 -9.90 8.23
C PHE A 405 -26.98 -9.73 7.89
N GLY A 406 -27.48 -10.39 6.85
CA GLY A 406 -28.87 -10.35 6.44
C GLY A 406 -29.30 -9.04 5.77
N TYR A 407 -28.35 -8.20 5.35
CA TYR A 407 -28.66 -6.95 4.64
C TYR A 407 -29.11 -7.23 3.20
N ASN A 408 -30.20 -6.57 2.78
CA ASN A 408 -30.69 -6.66 1.40
C ASN A 408 -29.89 -5.69 0.50
N LEU A 409 -28.88 -6.22 -0.17
CA LEU A 409 -28.03 -5.48 -1.11
C LEU A 409 -28.44 -5.65 -2.59
N ASN A 410 -29.63 -6.22 -2.87
CA ASN A 410 -30.14 -6.46 -4.23
C ASN A 410 -31.06 -5.34 -4.71
N ARG A 411 -30.81 -4.10 -4.26
CA ARG A 411 -31.50 -2.88 -4.70
C ARG A 411 -30.48 -1.96 -5.39
N SER A 412 -30.95 -1.08 -6.24
CA SER A 412 -30.10 -0.05 -6.86
C SER A 412 -30.21 1.29 -6.14
N CYS A 413 -29.20 2.16 -6.34
CA CYS A 413 -29.28 3.55 -5.91
C CYS A 413 -30.50 4.27 -6.49
N ASP A 414 -30.87 3.95 -7.73
CA ASP A 414 -32.05 4.52 -8.39
C ASP A 414 -33.36 4.05 -7.77
N ASP A 415 -33.45 2.81 -7.28
CA ASP A 415 -34.60 2.30 -6.52
C ASP A 415 -34.72 2.98 -5.14
N ILE A 416 -33.59 3.26 -4.51
CA ILE A 416 -33.52 3.81 -3.15
C ILE A 416 -33.78 5.32 -3.14
N ARG A 417 -33.15 6.07 -4.03
CA ARG A 417 -33.11 7.55 -4.06
C ARG A 417 -34.46 8.25 -3.95
N PRO A 418 -35.54 7.80 -4.62
CA PRO A 418 -36.82 8.51 -4.59
C PRO A 418 -37.50 8.56 -3.22
N THR A 419 -37.28 7.53 -2.40
CA THR A 419 -38.05 7.30 -1.15
C THR A 419 -37.20 7.34 0.11
N TYR A 420 -35.88 7.21 -0.01
CA TYR A 420 -34.97 7.20 1.14
C TYR A 420 -34.82 8.62 1.71
N GLY A 421 -34.69 8.70 3.01
CA GLY A 421 -34.49 9.95 3.74
C GLY A 421 -33.54 9.72 4.92
N PHE A 422 -33.45 10.71 5.81
CA PHE A 422 -32.57 10.62 6.97
C PHE A 422 -32.93 9.41 7.84
N ASP A 423 -31.97 8.53 8.05
CA ASP A 423 -32.05 7.38 8.97
C ASP A 423 -30.71 7.23 9.68
N GLY A 424 -30.67 7.54 10.96
CA GLY A 424 -29.47 7.43 11.81
C GLY A 424 -29.26 6.03 12.39
N SER A 425 -29.93 4.98 11.91
CA SER A 425 -29.77 3.61 12.38
C SER A 425 -28.75 2.83 11.54
N CYS A 426 -28.04 1.85 12.13
CA CYS A 426 -27.17 0.97 11.36
C CYS A 426 -27.89 0.22 10.25
N GLN A 427 -29.08 -0.30 10.55
CA GLN A 427 -29.86 -1.09 9.58
C GLN A 427 -30.43 -0.27 8.41
N GLY A 428 -30.59 1.04 8.60
CA GLY A 428 -31.04 1.95 7.55
C GLY A 428 -29.89 2.59 6.77
N THR A 429 -28.72 2.81 7.40
CA THR A 429 -27.58 3.51 6.82
C THR A 429 -26.58 2.58 6.12
N VAL A 430 -26.17 1.48 6.80
CA VAL A 430 -25.05 0.65 6.34
C VAL A 430 -25.33 -0.07 5.01
N PRO A 431 -26.50 -0.71 4.79
CA PRO A 431 -26.78 -1.37 3.51
C PRO A 431 -26.80 -0.38 2.34
N GLU A 432 -27.38 0.81 2.50
CA GLU A 432 -27.46 1.86 1.47
C GLU A 432 -26.05 2.38 1.10
N SER A 433 -25.19 2.58 2.10
CA SER A 433 -23.80 2.96 1.88
C SER A 433 -23.01 1.90 1.11
N ILE A 434 -23.23 0.61 1.42
CA ILE A 434 -22.59 -0.49 0.71
C ILE A 434 -23.13 -0.59 -0.72
N ILE A 435 -24.43 -0.40 -0.96
CA ILE A 435 -25.03 -0.40 -2.31
C ILE A 435 -24.41 0.69 -3.17
N ALA A 436 -24.24 1.90 -2.66
CA ALA A 436 -23.61 3.00 -3.37
C ALA A 436 -22.17 2.65 -3.81
N PHE A 437 -21.39 2.00 -2.93
CA PHE A 437 -20.09 1.47 -3.29
C PHE A 437 -20.18 0.38 -4.36
N LEU A 438 -21.09 -0.57 -4.22
CA LEU A 438 -21.21 -1.70 -5.16
C LEU A 438 -21.54 -1.26 -6.59
N GLU A 439 -22.29 -0.18 -6.78
CA GLU A 439 -22.63 0.37 -8.10
C GLU A 439 -21.56 1.29 -8.69
N SER A 440 -20.70 1.86 -7.88
CA SER A 440 -19.75 2.89 -8.29
C SER A 440 -18.69 2.37 -9.28
N LYS A 441 -18.09 3.28 -10.05
CA LYS A 441 -17.01 3.02 -11.02
C LYS A 441 -15.63 3.36 -10.45
N ASP A 442 -15.58 4.35 -9.58
CA ASP A 442 -14.40 4.85 -8.92
C ASP A 442 -14.77 5.46 -7.55
N TYR A 443 -13.78 6.02 -6.86
CA TYR A 443 -13.96 6.61 -5.54
C TYR A 443 -14.90 7.80 -5.55
N GLU A 444 -14.77 8.70 -6.52
CA GLU A 444 -15.58 9.90 -6.62
C GLU A 444 -17.05 9.55 -6.96
N ASP A 445 -17.25 8.63 -7.88
CA ASP A 445 -18.58 8.13 -8.26
C ASP A 445 -19.27 7.47 -7.05
N ALA A 446 -18.53 6.75 -6.20
CA ALA A 446 -19.07 6.17 -4.96
C ALA A 446 -19.64 7.24 -4.02
N LEU A 447 -18.92 8.34 -3.82
CA LEU A 447 -19.40 9.45 -2.99
C LEU A 447 -20.61 10.15 -3.60
N ARG A 448 -20.60 10.41 -4.92
CA ARG A 448 -21.72 11.03 -5.63
C ARG A 448 -22.98 10.18 -5.55
N LEU A 449 -22.86 8.89 -5.79
CA LEU A 449 -23.98 7.95 -5.64
C LEU A 449 -24.52 7.96 -4.22
N CYS A 450 -23.65 7.84 -3.23
CA CYS A 450 -24.00 7.80 -1.82
C CYS A 450 -24.75 9.06 -1.36
N ILE A 451 -24.16 10.23 -1.57
CA ILE A 451 -24.76 11.52 -1.18
C ILE A 451 -26.07 11.75 -1.89
N SER A 452 -26.20 11.32 -3.17
CA SER A 452 -27.44 11.45 -3.94
C SER A 452 -28.63 10.66 -3.38
N LEU A 453 -28.41 9.74 -2.46
CA LEU A 453 -29.50 9.04 -1.76
C LEU A 453 -30.24 9.96 -0.81
N GLY A 454 -29.58 11.00 -0.27
CA GLY A 454 -30.19 12.04 0.56
C GLY A 454 -30.62 11.54 1.93
N GLY A 455 -29.78 10.71 2.56
CA GLY A 455 -29.93 10.27 3.94
C GLY A 455 -29.04 11.05 4.89
N ASP A 456 -28.51 10.37 5.89
CA ASP A 456 -27.44 10.81 6.80
C ASP A 456 -26.12 10.84 6.01
N ALA A 457 -25.90 11.93 5.28
CA ALA A 457 -25.01 11.96 4.12
C ALA A 457 -23.52 11.94 4.51
N ASP A 458 -23.12 12.49 5.65
CA ASP A 458 -21.77 12.46 6.20
C ASP A 458 -21.41 11.05 6.67
N THR A 459 -22.26 10.42 7.49
CA THR A 459 -22.08 9.02 7.94
C THR A 459 -22.10 8.05 6.76
N MET A 460 -23.06 8.18 5.84
CA MET A 460 -23.12 7.36 4.63
C MET A 460 -21.86 7.54 3.78
N GLY A 461 -21.44 8.79 3.62
CA GLY A 461 -20.20 9.16 2.93
C GLY A 461 -18.96 8.55 3.59
N ALA A 462 -18.86 8.62 4.91
CA ALA A 462 -17.76 8.02 5.67
C ALA A 462 -17.67 6.49 5.45
N ILE A 463 -18.79 5.78 5.52
CA ILE A 463 -18.87 4.33 5.31
C ILE A 463 -18.53 3.98 3.85
N THR A 464 -19.21 4.61 2.89
CA THR A 464 -19.00 4.38 1.45
C THR A 464 -17.57 4.72 1.03
N GLY A 465 -17.06 5.87 1.48
CA GLY A 465 -15.71 6.33 1.19
C GLY A 465 -14.63 5.42 1.75
N ALA A 466 -14.84 4.84 2.95
CA ALA A 466 -13.92 3.86 3.50
C ALA A 466 -13.83 2.59 2.65
N ILE A 467 -14.98 2.04 2.23
CA ILE A 467 -15.04 0.80 1.43
C ILE A 467 -14.52 1.06 0.01
N ALA A 468 -14.95 2.16 -0.63
CA ALA A 468 -14.48 2.54 -1.96
C ALA A 468 -12.98 2.84 -1.97
N GLY A 469 -12.49 3.54 -0.94
CA GLY A 469 -11.07 3.81 -0.76
C GLY A 469 -10.24 2.53 -0.64
N ALA A 470 -10.74 1.54 0.10
CA ALA A 470 -10.12 0.24 0.24
C ALA A 470 -10.13 -0.57 -1.07
N TYR A 471 -11.23 -0.49 -1.83
CA TYR A 471 -11.42 -1.27 -3.05
C TYR A 471 -10.65 -0.71 -4.24
N TYR A 472 -10.83 0.57 -4.53
CA TYR A 472 -10.17 1.21 -5.67
C TYR A 472 -8.71 1.51 -5.39
N ASN A 473 -8.36 1.66 -4.13
CA ASN A 473 -7.00 1.99 -3.65
C ASN A 473 -6.40 3.22 -4.35
N LYS A 474 -7.26 4.11 -4.82
CA LYS A 474 -6.93 5.28 -5.63
C LYS A 474 -7.88 6.43 -5.32
N MET A 475 -7.31 7.61 -5.12
CA MET A 475 -8.04 8.85 -4.91
C MET A 475 -7.33 9.97 -5.67
N PRO A 476 -8.07 10.83 -6.41
CA PRO A 476 -7.49 12.01 -7.03
C PRO A 476 -6.77 12.89 -6.01
N TYR A 477 -5.57 13.35 -6.36
CA TYR A 477 -4.76 14.20 -5.48
C TYR A 477 -5.50 15.46 -5.01
N ALA A 478 -6.26 16.09 -5.91
CA ALA A 478 -7.06 17.27 -5.57
C ALA A 478 -8.05 16.99 -4.43
N LEU A 479 -8.68 15.81 -4.42
CA LEU A 479 -9.60 15.40 -3.36
C LEU A 479 -8.86 15.11 -2.06
N TYR A 480 -7.73 14.39 -2.15
CA TYR A 480 -6.90 14.11 -0.99
C TYR A 480 -6.45 15.41 -0.30
N ASN A 481 -5.90 16.35 -1.07
CA ASN A 481 -5.47 17.65 -0.55
C ASN A 481 -6.62 18.46 0.02
N PHE A 482 -7.75 18.51 -0.68
CA PHE A 482 -8.94 19.19 -0.17
C PHE A 482 -9.35 18.66 1.21
N GLY A 483 -9.35 17.33 1.40
CA GLY A 483 -9.60 16.73 2.70
C GLY A 483 -8.53 17.08 3.73
N MET A 484 -7.24 16.95 3.38
CA MET A 484 -6.13 17.26 4.29
C MET A 484 -6.10 18.71 4.74
N GLU A 485 -6.40 19.67 3.86
CA GLU A 485 -6.45 21.11 4.19
C GLU A 485 -7.54 21.46 5.20
N LYS A 486 -8.59 20.65 5.29
CA LYS A 486 -9.67 20.83 6.28
C LYS A 486 -9.27 20.38 7.68
N LEU A 487 -8.28 19.49 7.79
CA LEU A 487 -7.95 18.84 9.05
C LEU A 487 -6.95 19.65 9.90
N PRO A 488 -7.18 19.77 11.21
CA PRO A 488 -6.16 20.22 12.16
C PRO A 488 -4.91 19.33 12.14
N LYS A 489 -3.75 19.90 12.45
CA LYS A 489 -2.45 19.21 12.34
C LYS A 489 -2.35 17.92 13.16
N ASP A 490 -2.96 17.87 14.32
CA ASP A 490 -2.97 16.67 15.17
C ASP A 490 -3.81 15.53 14.57
N ILE A 491 -4.91 15.84 13.88
CA ILE A 491 -5.68 14.87 13.10
C ILE A 491 -4.86 14.39 11.89
N GLN A 492 -4.24 15.33 11.15
CA GLN A 492 -3.33 14.97 10.05
C GLN A 492 -2.23 14.00 10.50
N ASN A 493 -1.61 14.27 11.66
CA ASN A 493 -0.54 13.42 12.20
C ASN A 493 -1.03 11.98 12.50
N ILE A 494 -2.25 11.81 12.99
CA ILE A 494 -2.82 10.46 13.21
C ILE A 494 -3.11 9.77 11.87
N VAL A 495 -3.64 10.49 10.88
CA VAL A 495 -3.89 9.94 9.53
C VAL A 495 -2.56 9.47 8.91
N GLU A 496 -1.55 10.32 8.92
CA GLU A 496 -0.22 10.02 8.39
C GLU A 496 0.41 8.81 9.11
N LEU A 497 0.38 8.80 10.45
CA LEU A 497 0.94 7.72 11.25
C LEU A 497 0.20 6.39 11.04
N PHE A 498 -1.13 6.43 10.98
CA PHE A 498 -1.94 5.24 10.74
C PHE A 498 -1.67 4.68 9.34
N ASN A 499 -1.70 5.54 8.33
CA ASN A 499 -1.44 5.15 6.95
C ASN A 499 -0.03 4.55 6.81
N SER A 500 1.00 5.17 7.39
CA SER A 500 2.37 4.65 7.35
C SER A 500 2.47 3.25 7.97
N LYS A 501 1.81 3.03 9.10
CA LYS A 501 1.89 1.77 9.84
C LYS A 501 1.09 0.62 9.20
N HIS A 502 0.02 0.94 8.48
CA HIS A 502 -0.90 -0.04 7.89
C HIS A 502 -0.88 -0.07 6.35
N ALA A 503 -0.04 0.71 5.69
CA ALA A 503 0.12 0.69 4.23
C ALA A 503 0.44 -0.72 3.69
N HIS A 504 1.17 -1.54 4.44
CA HIS A 504 1.48 -2.92 4.09
C HIS A 504 0.24 -3.81 3.94
N SER A 505 -0.84 -3.51 4.66
CA SER A 505 -2.07 -4.29 4.62
C SER A 505 -2.81 -4.19 3.29
N VAL A 506 -2.57 -3.12 2.53
CA VAL A 506 -3.30 -2.82 1.29
C VAL A 506 -2.55 -3.29 0.05
N SER A 507 -1.23 -3.35 0.06
CA SER A 507 -0.43 -3.49 -1.16
C SER A 507 0.21 -4.85 -1.41
N CYS A 508 0.46 -5.67 -0.39
CA CYS A 508 1.22 -6.93 -0.54
C CYS A 508 0.35 -8.19 -0.69
N ARG A 509 -0.97 -8.12 -0.46
CA ARG A 509 -1.83 -9.32 -0.39
C ARG A 509 -2.70 -9.60 -1.62
N TRP A 510 -2.60 -8.79 -2.64
CA TRP A 510 -3.43 -8.91 -3.86
C TRP A 510 -3.23 -10.21 -4.65
N ARG A 511 -2.26 -11.07 -4.32
CA ARG A 511 -1.92 -12.23 -5.16
C ARG A 511 -2.02 -13.60 -4.51
N ASN A 512 -2.16 -13.74 -3.19
CA ASN A 512 -2.01 -15.06 -2.53
C ASN A 512 -3.10 -15.45 -1.53
N ALA A 513 -4.16 -14.70 -1.39
CA ALA A 513 -5.31 -15.14 -0.61
C ALA A 513 -6.39 -15.68 -1.57
N GLU A 514 -6.33 -16.97 -1.88
CA GLU A 514 -7.57 -17.71 -2.17
C GLU A 514 -8.44 -17.62 -0.91
N PHE A 515 -9.26 -16.58 -0.89
CA PHE A 515 -10.20 -16.35 0.19
C PHE A 515 -11.40 -17.25 -0.06
N ASP A 516 -11.47 -18.38 0.62
CA ASP A 516 -12.66 -19.22 0.57
C ASP A 516 -13.80 -18.55 1.34
N THR A 517 -14.53 -17.70 0.62
CA THR A 517 -15.69 -16.96 1.12
C THR A 517 -16.75 -17.94 1.67
N GLU A 518 -16.88 -19.15 1.11
CA GLU A 518 -17.84 -20.16 1.55
C GLU A 518 -17.45 -20.78 2.88
N GLU A 519 -16.16 -21.07 3.09
CA GLU A 519 -15.66 -21.54 4.38
C GLU A 519 -15.88 -20.50 5.47
N LEU A 520 -15.70 -19.23 5.13
CA LEU A 520 -15.87 -18.11 6.06
C LEU A 520 -17.33 -17.92 6.45
N ILE A 521 -18.25 -17.92 5.48
CA ILE A 521 -19.70 -17.89 5.72
C ILE A 521 -20.11 -19.09 6.60
N ARG A 522 -19.54 -20.27 6.31
CA ARG A 522 -19.77 -21.47 7.13
C ARG A 522 -19.28 -21.31 8.57
N LYS A 523 -18.11 -20.72 8.78
CA LYS A 523 -17.55 -20.45 10.13
C LYS A 523 -18.43 -19.49 10.93
N VAL A 524 -18.98 -18.46 10.29
CA VAL A 524 -19.95 -17.54 10.91
C VAL A 524 -21.24 -18.28 11.26
N LYS A 525 -21.85 -18.99 10.31
CA LYS A 525 -23.11 -19.75 10.52
C LYS A 525 -22.97 -20.86 11.57
N CYS A 526 -21.76 -21.42 11.74
CA CYS A 526 -21.47 -22.42 12.77
C CYS A 526 -21.07 -21.82 14.14
N GLY A 527 -21.13 -20.52 14.31
CA GLY A 527 -20.77 -19.85 15.57
C GLY A 527 -19.29 -19.88 15.93
N LYS A 528 -18.41 -20.26 14.98
CA LYS A 528 -16.95 -20.23 15.17
C LYS A 528 -16.36 -18.83 15.04
N ILE A 529 -17.10 -17.93 14.36
CA ILE A 529 -16.85 -16.49 14.34
C ILE A 529 -18.12 -15.84 14.90
N PHE A 530 -18.03 -15.14 16.02
CA PHE A 530 -19.19 -14.53 16.67
C PHE A 530 -19.53 -13.19 16.02
N ILE A 531 -20.74 -13.09 15.47
CA ILE A 531 -21.39 -11.85 15.06
C ILE A 531 -21.93 -11.14 16.30
#